data_4a4975660843a4c09b58aded438918a6
#
_entry.id   4a4975660843a4c09b58aded438918a6
#
_cell.length_a   1.000
_cell.length_b   1.000
_cell.length_c   1.000
_cell.angle_alpha   90.00
_cell.angle_beta   90.00
_cell.angle_gamma   90.00
#
_symmetry.space_group_name_H-M   'P 1'
#
loop_
_entity.id
_entity.type
_entity.pdbx_description
1 polymer ?
#
loop_
_entity_poly.entity_id
_entity_poly.type
_entity_poly.pdbx_seq_one_letter_code
_entity_poly.pdbx_strand_id
1 'polypeptide(L)' 'MEKNRTLANIRKDIENHVGEKVTLKANGGRKKILVNDGVIESVHPSIFVVRLEDDTQRMVTYSYSDVLTKTVLLYYAV' A
#
# COMPACT_ATOMS: atom_id res chain seq x y z
N MET A 1 -5.57 -0.56 24.09
CA MET A 1 -5.82 0.72 23.67
C MET A 1 -5.48 1.01 22.24
N GLU A 2 -6.39 1.57 21.61
CA GLU A 2 -6.27 1.83 20.21
C GLU A 2 -5.31 2.96 19.94
N LYS A 3 -4.41 2.75 19.01
CA LYS A 3 -3.54 3.81 18.62
C LYS A 3 -4.13 4.58 17.52
N ASN A 4 -3.92 5.86 17.54
CA ASN A 4 -4.37 6.68 16.43
C ASN A 4 -3.49 6.39 15.23
N ARG A 5 -4.11 6.06 14.13
CA ARG A 5 -3.38 5.92 12.90
C ARG A 5 -3.28 7.30 12.27
N THR A 6 -2.08 7.77 12.11
CA THR A 6 -1.82 9.05 11.47
C THR A 6 -1.08 8.82 10.19
N LEU A 7 -1.05 9.83 9.32
CA LEU A 7 -0.32 9.71 8.08
C LEU A 7 1.15 9.46 8.33
N ALA A 8 1.70 10.08 9.36
CA ALA A 8 3.11 9.88 9.68
C ALA A 8 3.39 8.44 10.10
N ASN A 9 2.50 7.86 10.90
CA ASN A 9 2.68 6.48 11.35
C ASN A 9 2.56 5.52 10.19
N ILE A 10 1.62 5.78 9.31
CA ILE A 10 1.42 4.92 8.14
C ILE A 10 2.64 4.99 7.24
N ARG A 11 3.17 6.18 7.00
CA ARG A 11 4.36 6.33 6.18
C ARG A 11 5.53 5.58 6.77
N LYS A 12 5.71 5.70 8.08
CA LYS A 12 6.82 5.04 8.74
C LYS A 12 6.71 3.53 8.65
N ASP A 13 5.49 3.03 8.81
CA ASP A 13 5.25 1.60 8.73
C ASP A 13 5.59 1.09 7.33
N ILE A 14 5.15 1.78 6.30
CA ILE A 14 5.42 1.36 4.94
C ILE A 14 6.91 1.49 4.64
N GLU A 15 7.53 2.54 5.16
CA GLU A 15 8.95 2.75 4.96
C GLU A 15 9.77 1.59 5.50
N ASN A 16 9.33 0.98 6.58
CA ASN A 16 10.03 -0.15 7.16
C ASN A 16 9.88 -1.41 6.33
N HIS A 17 9.02 -1.39 5.34
CA HIS A 17 8.78 -2.56 4.50
C HIS A 17 9.19 -2.35 3.04
N VAL A 18 9.97 -1.32 2.78
CA VAL A 18 10.48 -1.09 1.43
C VAL A 18 11.30 -2.29 1.00
N GLY A 19 11.05 -2.78 -0.21
CA GLY A 19 11.74 -3.95 -0.71
C GLY A 19 11.08 -5.26 -0.36
N GLU A 20 10.01 -5.22 0.42
CA GLU A 20 9.32 -6.44 0.85
C GLU A 20 8.05 -6.66 0.06
N LYS A 21 7.65 -7.91 -0.02
CA LYS A 21 6.43 -8.27 -0.72
C LYS A 21 5.21 -7.82 0.06
N VAL A 22 4.21 -7.39 -0.67
CA VAL A 22 2.98 -6.93 -0.07
C VAL A 22 1.83 -7.34 -0.98
N THR A 23 0.69 -7.64 -0.37
CA THR A 23 -0.54 -7.86 -1.10
C THR A 23 -1.39 -6.62 -0.92
N LEU A 24 -1.82 -6.06 -2.04
CA LEU A 24 -2.66 -4.87 -2.04
C LEU A 24 -4.09 -5.25 -2.31
N LYS A 25 -5.01 -4.73 -1.52
CA LYS A 25 -6.42 -4.83 -1.82
C LYS A 25 -6.94 -3.42 -1.97
N ALA A 26 -7.32 -3.06 -3.16
CA ALA A 26 -7.79 -1.73 -3.46
C ALA A 26 -9.27 -1.77 -3.79
N ASN A 27 -9.99 -0.75 -3.35
CA ASN A 27 -11.40 -0.62 -3.67
C ASN A 27 -11.51 -0.11 -5.09
N GLY A 28 -11.95 -0.98 -5.99
CA GLY A 28 -12.04 -0.66 -7.40
C GLY A 28 -13.40 -0.13 -7.83
N GLY A 29 -14.20 0.30 -6.87
CA GLY A 29 -15.52 0.82 -7.17
C GLY A 29 -16.57 -0.21 -6.82
N ARG A 30 -17.82 0.16 -7.01
CA ARG A 30 -18.95 -0.66 -6.66
C ARG A 30 -18.66 -2.11 -6.48
N LYS A 31 -18.56 -2.59 -5.27
CA LYS A 31 -18.43 -4.00 -4.94
C LYS A 31 -17.26 -4.70 -5.63
N LYS A 32 -16.30 -3.94 -6.14
CA LYS A 32 -15.13 -4.53 -6.73
C LYS A 32 -13.94 -4.34 -5.84
N ILE A 33 -13.20 -5.40 -5.65
CA ILE A 33 -11.96 -5.34 -4.90
C ILE A 33 -10.86 -5.88 -5.80
N LEU A 34 -9.85 -5.06 -6.02
CA LEU A 34 -8.72 -5.46 -6.82
C LEU A 34 -7.62 -5.94 -5.89
N VAL A 35 -7.15 -7.14 -6.14
CA VAL A 35 -6.10 -7.75 -5.32
C VAL A 35 -4.88 -7.95 -6.19
N ASN A 36 -3.76 -7.39 -5.77
CA ASN A 36 -2.51 -7.53 -6.50
C ASN A 36 -1.37 -7.78 -5.53
N ASP A 37 -0.42 -8.60 -5.96
CA ASP A 37 0.81 -8.77 -5.21
C ASP A 37 1.86 -7.87 -5.80
N GLY A 38 2.73 -7.35 -4.93
CA GLY A 38 3.78 -6.47 -5.40
C GLY A 38 4.87 -6.33 -4.37
N VAL A 39 5.77 -5.41 -4.65
CA VAL A 39 6.88 -5.09 -3.76
C VAL A 39 6.85 -3.58 -3.55
N ILE A 40 7.03 -3.15 -2.32
CA ILE A 40 7.09 -1.72 -2.05
C ILE A 40 8.40 -1.20 -2.61
N GLU A 41 8.29 -0.36 -3.62
CA GLU A 41 9.45 0.12 -4.35
C GLU A 41 10.11 1.30 -3.65
N SER A 42 9.32 2.26 -3.23
CA SER A 42 9.86 3.45 -2.59
C SER A 42 8.77 4.18 -1.83
N VAL A 43 9.19 5.06 -0.93
CA VAL A 43 8.25 5.90 -0.19
C VAL A 43 8.68 7.35 -0.36
N HIS A 44 7.69 8.23 -0.35
CA HIS A 44 7.87 9.65 -0.54
C HIS A 44 7.03 10.38 0.49
N PRO A 45 7.14 11.70 0.59
CA PRO A 45 6.45 12.42 1.67
C PRO A 45 4.94 12.21 1.72
N SER A 46 4.27 12.11 0.56
CA SER A 46 2.82 11.99 0.54
C SER A 46 2.31 10.70 -0.07
N ILE A 47 3.17 9.97 -0.75
CA ILE A 47 2.75 8.79 -1.50
C ILE A 47 3.80 7.71 -1.39
N PHE A 48 3.43 6.51 -1.82
CA PHE A 48 4.40 5.42 -1.94
C PHE A 48 4.16 4.71 -3.26
N VAL A 49 5.19 4.04 -3.75
CA VAL A 49 5.18 3.37 -5.04
C VAL A 49 5.30 1.88 -4.81
N VAL A 50 4.46 1.12 -5.49
CA VAL A 50 4.49 -0.34 -5.43
C VAL A 50 4.71 -0.85 -6.84
N ARG A 51 5.64 -1.79 -6.98
CA ARG A 51 5.86 -2.46 -8.24
C ARG A 51 5.07 -3.76 -8.23
N LEU A 52 4.11 -3.86 -9.12
CA LEU A 52 3.27 -5.04 -9.17
C LEU A 52 4.04 -6.23 -9.74
N GLU A 53 3.78 -7.38 -9.17
CA GLU A 53 4.41 -8.61 -9.64
C GLU A 53 3.47 -9.33 -10.57
N ASP A 54 3.10 -8.67 -11.65
CA ASP A 54 2.30 -9.31 -12.68
C ASP A 54 3.11 -9.29 -13.98
N ASP A 55 2.50 -9.71 -15.06
CA ASP A 55 3.20 -9.79 -16.33
C ASP A 55 3.70 -8.43 -16.80
N THR A 56 3.02 -7.37 -16.42
CA THR A 56 3.38 -6.03 -16.87
C THR A 56 4.43 -5.39 -15.98
N GLN A 57 4.54 -5.85 -14.74
CA GLN A 57 5.44 -5.28 -13.75
C GLN A 57 5.28 -3.77 -13.64
N ARG A 58 4.02 -3.33 -13.64
CA ARG A 58 3.74 -1.91 -13.58
C ARG A 58 4.01 -1.34 -12.20
N MET A 59 4.32 -0.06 -12.19
CA MET A 59 4.40 0.69 -10.94
C MET A 59 3.09 1.38 -10.70
N VAL A 60 2.59 1.29 -9.49
CA VAL A 60 1.37 2.00 -9.10
C VAL A 60 1.70 2.86 -7.89
N THR A 61 0.99 3.94 -7.78
CA THR A 61 1.22 4.92 -6.72
C THR A 61 -0.04 5.07 -5.89
N TYR A 62 0.14 5.04 -4.58
CA TYR A 62 -0.98 5.26 -3.65
C TYR A 62 -0.56 6.31 -2.64
N SER A 63 -1.53 7.01 -2.09
CA SER A 63 -1.24 7.97 -1.03
C SER A 63 -1.41 7.30 0.32
N TYR A 64 -0.78 7.88 1.32
CA TYR A 64 -0.96 7.37 2.68
C TYR A 64 -2.39 7.60 3.17
N SER A 65 -3.05 8.61 2.62
CA SER A 65 -4.46 8.84 2.92
C SER A 65 -5.32 7.67 2.49
N ASP A 66 -4.99 7.06 1.36
CA ASP A 66 -5.75 5.92 0.88
C ASP A 66 -5.67 4.76 1.86
N VAL A 67 -4.52 4.61 2.51
CA VAL A 67 -4.36 3.57 3.51
C VAL A 67 -5.11 3.94 4.78
N LEU A 68 -5.05 5.21 5.16
CA LEU A 68 -5.72 5.67 6.36
C LEU A 68 -7.22 5.49 6.26
N THR A 69 -7.79 5.78 5.11
CA THR A 69 -9.23 5.66 4.90
C THR A 69 -9.66 4.26 4.48
N LYS A 70 -8.70 3.34 4.41
CA LYS A 70 -8.95 1.95 4.06
C LYS A 70 -9.46 1.79 2.63
N THR A 71 -9.16 2.75 1.79
CA THR A 71 -9.40 2.61 0.36
C THR A 71 -8.45 1.58 -0.20
N VAL A 72 -7.25 1.51 0.37
CA VAL A 72 -6.25 0.52 0.02
C VAL A 72 -5.81 -0.18 1.30
N LEU A 73 -5.77 -1.49 1.25
CA LEU A 73 -5.29 -2.29 2.38
C LEU A 73 -4.00 -2.97 1.98
N LEU A 74 -3.06 -2.99 2.89
CA LEU A 74 -1.76 -3.60 2.66
C LEU A 74 -1.59 -4.79 3.59
N TYR A 75 -1.18 -5.92 3.03
CA TYR A 75 -0.89 -7.11 3.81
C TYR A 75 0.52 -7.54 3.50
N TYR A 76 1.39 -7.49 4.48
CA TYR A 76 2.79 -7.83 4.28
C TYR A 76 3.00 -9.33 4.41
N ALA A 77 3.91 -9.85 3.63
CA ALA A 77 4.27 -11.26 3.74
C ALA A 77 5.03 -11.45 5.05
N VAL A 78 4.80 -12.57 5.68
CA VAL A 78 5.41 -12.83 6.99
C VAL A 78 6.52 -13.84 6.83
#